data_af793a28997bea4848b867e58153ad5e
#
_entry.id   af793a28997bea4848b867e58153ad5e
#
_cell.length_a   1.000
_cell.length_b   1.000
_cell.length_c   1.000
_cell.angle_alpha   90.00
_cell.angle_beta   90.00
_cell.angle_gamma   90.00
#
_symmetry.space_group_name_H-M   'P 1'
#
loop_
_entity.id
_entity.type
_entity.pdbx_description
1 polymer ?
#
loop_
_entity_poly.entity_id
_entity_poly.type
_entity_poly.pdbx_seq_one_letter_code
_entity_poly.pdbx_strand_id
1 'polypeptide(L)'
;MDGDSGRQAPLAMDAATFRKLGHRLVDQLAGFLESLPLGPVTRDESPSVVRDALDLTGPLPEMGTDPGLLLEETAQLLFAHSLFNGHPRFFGYITAPPVLALTPRGL
;
A
#
# COMPACT_ATOMS: atom_id res chain seq x y z
N MET A 1 35.74 7.45 18.67
CA MET A 1 35.18 7.48 18.90
C MET A 1 34.04 7.33 18.60
N ASP A 2 33.51 7.15 18.53
CA ASP A 2 32.39 6.87 18.40
C ASP A 2 31.46 7.81 18.80
N GLY A 3 31.65 8.97 18.86
CA GLY A 3 30.75 9.98 19.19
C GLY A 3 29.53 10.04 18.32
N ASP A 4 29.62 9.43 17.21
CA ASP A 4 28.50 9.42 16.29
C ASP A 4 27.60 8.21 16.45
N SER A 5 27.99 7.27 17.25
CA SER A 5 27.28 6.00 17.32
C SER A 5 25.88 6.14 17.93
N GLY A 6 25.64 7.19 18.69
CA GLY A 6 24.32 7.43 19.27
C GLY A 6 23.42 8.31 18.43
N ARG A 7 23.91 8.81 17.32
CA ARG A 7 23.15 9.76 16.56
C ARG A 7 22.44 9.07 15.40
N GLN A 8 21.26 8.57 15.67
CA GLN A 8 20.43 7.97 14.64
C GLN A 8 19.25 8.88 14.34
N ALA A 9 18.93 9.05 13.06
CA ALA A 9 17.73 9.77 12.68
C ALA A 9 16.51 8.96 13.15
N PRO A 10 15.49 9.61 13.72
CA PRO A 10 14.31 8.87 14.21
C PRO A 10 13.61 8.08 13.14
N LEU A 11 13.72 8.47 11.88
CA LEU A 11 13.09 7.78 10.77
C LEU A 11 14.04 6.83 10.05
N ALA A 12 15.27 6.68 10.54
CA ALA A 12 16.23 5.80 9.90
C ALA A 12 15.85 4.34 10.12
N MET A 13 16.09 3.55 9.10
CA MET A 13 15.78 2.13 9.12
C MET A 13 16.96 1.39 8.52
N ASP A 14 17.35 0.28 9.13
CA ASP A 14 18.47 -0.49 8.58
C ASP A 14 18.02 -1.27 7.34
N ALA A 15 19.01 -1.71 6.55
CA ALA A 15 18.74 -2.37 5.29
C ALA A 15 17.99 -3.69 5.48
N ALA A 16 18.27 -4.41 6.55
CA ALA A 16 17.61 -5.70 6.81
C ALA A 16 16.12 -5.49 7.07
N THR A 17 15.78 -4.51 7.89
CA THR A 17 14.38 -4.19 8.19
C THR A 17 13.67 -3.70 6.94
N PHE A 18 14.30 -2.83 6.18
CA PHE A 18 13.71 -2.33 4.93
C PHE A 18 13.41 -3.49 3.98
N ARG A 19 14.37 -4.39 3.81
CA ARG A 19 14.19 -5.54 2.92
C ARG A 19 13.05 -6.43 3.36
N LYS A 20 12.96 -6.70 4.66
CA LYS A 20 11.90 -7.54 5.22
C LYS A 20 10.52 -6.93 4.98
N LEU A 21 10.38 -5.64 5.24
CA LEU A 21 9.12 -4.93 5.02
C LEU A 21 8.75 -4.89 3.54
N GLY A 22 9.73 -4.65 2.69
CA GLY A 22 9.52 -4.64 1.24
C GLY A 22 9.04 -5.97 0.71
N HIS A 23 9.66 -7.06 1.16
CA HIS A 23 9.24 -8.40 0.74
C HIS A 23 7.82 -8.71 1.20
N ARG A 24 7.45 -8.32 2.41
CA ARG A 24 6.06 -8.49 2.88
C ARG A 24 5.09 -7.72 2.00
N LEU A 25 5.43 -6.50 1.63
CA LEU A 25 4.57 -5.70 0.76
C LEU A 25 4.43 -6.33 -0.61
N VAL A 26 5.53 -6.85 -1.17
CA VAL A 26 5.48 -7.54 -2.46
C VAL A 26 4.53 -8.73 -2.39
N ASP A 27 4.58 -9.52 -1.33
CA ASP A 27 3.68 -10.66 -1.17
C ASP A 27 2.22 -10.21 -1.07
N GLN A 28 1.96 -9.13 -0.35
CA GLN A 28 0.61 -8.57 -0.24
C GLN A 28 0.09 -8.07 -1.58
N LEU A 29 0.94 -7.40 -2.34
CA LEU A 29 0.58 -6.89 -3.67
C LEU A 29 0.31 -8.06 -4.63
N ALA A 30 1.12 -9.09 -4.58
CA ALA A 30 0.91 -10.26 -5.43
C ALA A 30 -0.44 -10.92 -5.15
N GLY A 31 -0.76 -11.08 -3.87
CA GLY A 31 -2.06 -11.63 -3.47
C GLY A 31 -3.22 -10.75 -3.93
N PHE A 32 -3.06 -9.44 -3.79
CA PHE A 32 -4.07 -8.50 -4.26
C PHE A 32 -4.29 -8.61 -5.77
N LEU A 33 -3.21 -8.66 -6.55
CA LEU A 33 -3.31 -8.77 -8.00
C LEU A 33 -4.00 -10.07 -8.42
N GLU A 34 -3.74 -11.16 -7.72
CA GLU A 34 -4.41 -12.42 -7.99
C GLU A 34 -5.91 -12.37 -7.71
N SER A 35 -6.29 -11.68 -6.64
CA SER A 35 -7.69 -11.59 -6.24
C SER A 35 -8.47 -10.54 -7.01
N LEU A 36 -7.80 -9.64 -7.68
CA LEU A 36 -8.42 -8.48 -8.31
C LEU A 36 -9.55 -8.84 -9.28
N PRO A 37 -9.38 -9.81 -10.20
CA PRO A 37 -10.47 -10.15 -11.14
C PRO A 37 -11.68 -10.77 -10.47
N LEU A 38 -11.52 -11.30 -9.27
CA LEU A 38 -12.59 -11.99 -8.55
C LEU A 38 -13.41 -11.06 -7.68
N GLY A 39 -12.92 -9.86 -7.45
CA GLY A 39 -13.58 -8.88 -6.61
C GLY A 39 -14.34 -7.83 -7.40
N PRO A 40 -14.88 -6.81 -6.74
CA PRO A 40 -15.57 -5.72 -7.40
C PRO A 40 -14.59 -4.75 -8.06
N VAL A 41 -15.06 -4.01 -9.07
CA VAL A 41 -14.28 -2.93 -9.68
C VAL A 41 -14.07 -1.81 -8.67
N THR A 42 -15.10 -1.54 -7.90
CA THR A 42 -15.09 -0.55 -6.82
C THR A 42 -16.13 -0.96 -5.80
N ARG A 43 -15.96 -0.50 -4.58
CA ARG A 43 -16.95 -0.76 -3.53
C ARG A 43 -18.07 0.25 -3.51
N ASP A 44 -17.95 1.31 -4.31
CA ASP A 44 -18.99 2.35 -4.41
C ASP A 44 -19.39 2.87 -3.03
N GLU A 45 -18.40 3.25 -2.24
CA GLU A 45 -18.61 3.71 -0.89
C GLU A 45 -18.80 5.23 -0.85
N SER A 46 -19.59 5.70 0.12
CA SER A 46 -19.74 7.14 0.32
C SER A 46 -18.44 7.73 0.90
N PRO A 47 -18.21 9.05 0.68
CA PRO A 47 -17.03 9.69 1.25
C PRO A 47 -16.94 9.57 2.77
N SER A 48 -18.08 9.51 3.48
CA SER A 48 -18.08 9.38 4.93
C SER A 48 -17.54 8.03 5.38
N VAL A 49 -17.85 6.96 4.66
CA VAL A 49 -17.33 5.63 4.97
C VAL A 49 -15.80 5.61 4.84
N VAL A 50 -15.29 6.19 3.77
CA VAL A 50 -13.84 6.24 3.55
C VAL A 50 -13.17 7.12 4.60
N ARG A 51 -13.80 8.24 4.93
CA ARG A 51 -13.26 9.16 5.95
C ARG A 51 -13.16 8.49 7.30
N ASP A 52 -14.18 7.72 7.67
CA ASP A 52 -14.18 6.99 8.93
C ASP A 52 -13.10 5.90 8.93
N ALA A 53 -12.94 5.20 7.83
CA ALA A 53 -11.90 4.17 7.71
C ALA A 53 -10.50 4.75 7.83
N LEU A 54 -10.29 5.97 7.34
CA LEU A 54 -8.99 6.65 7.41
C LEU A 54 -8.75 7.32 8.75
N ASP A 55 -9.79 7.47 9.58
CA ASP A 55 -9.70 8.10 10.90
C ASP A 55 -9.02 9.48 10.83
N LEU A 56 -9.54 10.34 9.97
CA LEU A 56 -8.94 11.65 9.74
C LEU A 56 -9.35 12.70 10.75
N THR A 57 -10.22 12.35 11.70
CA THR A 57 -10.79 13.33 12.64
C THR A 57 -10.02 13.41 13.96
N GLY A 58 -9.13 12.48 14.22
CA GLY A 58 -8.36 12.49 15.44
C GLY A 58 -7.17 13.44 15.40
N PRO A 59 -6.59 13.76 16.55
CA PRO A 59 -5.38 14.55 16.60
C PRO A 59 -4.19 13.78 16.05
N LEU A 60 -3.14 14.51 15.67
CA LEU A 60 -1.90 13.87 15.26
C LEU A 60 -1.33 13.11 16.45
N PRO A 61 -0.87 11.86 16.25
CA PRO A 61 -0.27 11.11 17.33
C PRO A 61 1.07 11.72 17.76
N GLU A 62 1.36 11.65 19.04
CA GLU A 62 2.62 12.13 19.56
C GLU A 62 3.76 11.20 19.22
N MET A 63 3.49 9.93 19.06
CA MET A 63 4.50 8.92 18.76
C MET A 63 4.19 8.26 17.42
N GLY A 64 5.26 7.85 16.75
CA GLY A 64 5.11 7.16 15.48
C GLY A 64 4.55 5.74 15.64
N THR A 65 4.10 5.19 14.55
CA THR A 65 3.59 3.83 14.49
C THR A 65 4.69 2.89 14.03
N ASP A 66 4.67 1.66 14.54
CA ASP A 66 5.58 0.63 14.05
C ASP A 66 5.49 0.50 12.54
N PRO A 67 6.63 0.50 11.82
CA PRO A 67 6.61 0.48 10.36
C PRO A 67 5.88 -0.73 9.76
N GLY A 68 6.01 -1.90 10.39
CA GLY A 68 5.34 -3.09 9.90
C GLY A 68 3.83 -2.97 10.00
N LEU A 69 3.34 -2.46 11.13
CA LEU A 69 1.92 -2.25 11.34
C LEU A 69 1.39 -1.17 10.40
N LEU A 70 2.11 -0.08 10.26
CA LEU A 70 1.71 1.02 9.38
C LEU A 70 1.60 0.55 7.94
N LEU A 71 2.57 -0.23 7.47
CA LEU A 71 2.56 -0.77 6.12
C LEU A 71 1.36 -1.68 5.89
N GLU A 72 1.07 -2.54 6.85
CA GLU A 72 -0.05 -3.47 6.74
C GLU A 72 -1.40 -2.74 6.74
N GLU A 73 -1.58 -1.80 7.65
CA GLU A 73 -2.81 -1.01 7.70
C GLU A 73 -3.01 -0.20 6.42
N THR A 74 -1.95 0.42 5.92
CA THR A 74 -2.03 1.21 4.70
C THR A 74 -2.39 0.33 3.52
N ALA A 75 -1.75 -0.83 3.39
CA ALA A 75 -2.04 -1.76 2.30
C ALA A 75 -3.50 -2.20 2.34
N GLN A 76 -4.01 -2.56 3.51
CA GLN A 76 -5.39 -2.98 3.65
C GLN A 76 -6.37 -1.88 3.28
N LEU A 77 -6.11 -0.65 3.72
CA LEU A 77 -6.96 0.48 3.38
C LEU A 77 -7.00 0.73 1.87
N LEU A 78 -5.85 0.72 1.24
CA LEU A 78 -5.76 0.96 -0.19
C LEU A 78 -6.41 -0.16 -0.99
N PHE A 79 -6.19 -1.42 -0.60
CA PHE A 79 -6.78 -2.56 -1.30
C PHE A 79 -8.29 -2.60 -1.14
N ALA A 80 -8.80 -2.14 0.00
CA ALA A 80 -10.23 -2.19 0.27
C ALA A 80 -11.01 -1.02 -0.33
N HIS A 81 -10.40 0.15 -0.43
CA HIS A 81 -11.14 1.39 -0.73
C HIS A 81 -10.69 2.10 -2.00
N SER A 82 -9.91 1.47 -2.84
CA SER A 82 -9.46 2.07 -4.08
C SER A 82 -10.38 1.75 -5.24
N LEU A 83 -10.23 2.51 -6.30
CA LEU A 83 -10.81 2.20 -7.60
C LEU A 83 -9.81 1.32 -8.34
N PHE A 84 -10.25 0.15 -8.76
CA PHE A 84 -9.34 -0.87 -9.24
C PHE A 84 -9.19 -0.83 -10.76
N ASN A 85 -8.28 -0.03 -11.23
CA ASN A 85 -8.07 0.14 -12.67
C ASN A 85 -7.51 -1.10 -13.36
N GLY A 86 -6.94 -2.03 -12.62
CA GLY A 86 -6.49 -3.32 -13.17
C GLY A 86 -7.57 -4.38 -13.29
N HIS A 87 -8.78 -4.08 -12.83
CA HIS A 87 -9.88 -5.04 -12.90
C HIS A 87 -10.34 -5.22 -14.35
N PRO A 88 -10.69 -6.44 -14.79
CA PRO A 88 -11.12 -6.67 -16.17
C PRO A 88 -12.35 -5.87 -16.60
N ARG A 89 -13.17 -5.43 -15.67
CA ARG A 89 -14.37 -4.64 -15.96
C ARG A 89 -14.20 -3.16 -15.76
N PHE A 90 -12.97 -2.69 -15.63
CA PHE A 90 -12.72 -1.26 -15.48
C PHE A 90 -12.72 -0.60 -16.86
N PHE A 91 -13.69 0.29 -17.09
CA PHE A 91 -13.86 0.99 -18.36
C PHE A 91 -13.81 2.50 -18.19
N GLY A 92 -13.23 2.97 -17.10
CA GLY A 92 -13.23 4.39 -16.77
C GLY A 92 -12.17 5.18 -17.50
N TYR A 93 -11.26 5.77 -16.74
CA TYR A 93 -10.23 6.63 -17.27
C TYR A 93 -9.19 5.87 -18.09
N ILE A 94 -8.48 6.61 -18.93
CA ILE A 94 -7.32 6.07 -19.61
C ILE A 94 -6.18 6.07 -18.60
N THR A 95 -5.89 4.90 -18.06
CA THR A 95 -4.83 4.71 -17.08
C THR A 95 -3.98 3.52 -17.48
N ALA A 96 -2.77 3.46 -16.97
CA ALA A 96 -1.91 2.32 -17.18
C ALA A 96 -2.29 1.23 -16.18
N PRO A 97 -2.72 0.05 -16.63
CA PRO A 97 -2.97 -1.05 -15.70
C PRO A 97 -1.66 -1.56 -15.13
N PRO A 98 -1.70 -2.22 -13.98
CA PRO A 98 -0.50 -2.85 -13.44
C PRO A 98 -0.08 -4.01 -14.35
N VAL A 99 1.15 -3.96 -14.80
CA VAL A 99 1.73 -5.03 -15.60
C VAL A 99 2.96 -5.56 -14.90
N LEU A 100 3.02 -6.87 -14.77
CA LEU A 100 4.15 -7.50 -14.08
C LEU A 100 5.37 -7.59 -14.97
N ALA A 101 5.16 -7.71 -16.27
CA ALA A 101 6.26 -7.83 -17.20
C ALA A 101 5.84 -7.27 -18.54
N LEU A 102 6.68 -6.41 -19.07
CA LEU A 102 6.57 -5.97 -20.43
C LEU A 102 7.58 -6.77 -21.22
N THR A 103 7.12 -7.78 -21.88
CA THR A 103 8.00 -8.58 -22.72
C THR A 103 7.72 -8.28 -24.17
N PRO A 104 8.73 -8.30 -25.01
CA PRO A 104 8.51 -8.06 -26.44
C PRO A 104 7.49 -9.04 -27.02
N ARG A 105 7.42 -10.20 -26.46
CA ARG A 105 6.47 -11.19 -26.92
C ARG A 105 5.06 -10.86 -26.54
N GLY A 106 4.86 -10.18 -25.41
CA GLY A 106 3.55 -9.76 -24.96
C GLY A 106 3.01 -8.58 -25.73
N LEU A 107 3.81 -7.99 -26.53
CA LEU A 107 3.40 -6.90 -27.41
C LEU A 107 3.07 -7.42 -28.80
#